data_115e38576b1303d5ff3d663fab37eb7f
#
_entry.id   115e38576b1303d5ff3d663fab37eb7f
#
_cell.length_a   1.000
_cell.length_b   1.000
_cell.length_c   1.000
_cell.angle_alpha   90.00
_cell.angle_beta   90.00
_cell.angle_gamma   90.00
#
_symmetry.space_group_name_H-M   'P 1'
#
loop_
_entity.id
_entity.type
_entity.pdbx_description
1 polymer ?
#
loop_
_entity_poly.entity_id
_entity_poly.type
_entity_poly.pdbx_seq_one_letter_code
_entity_poly.pdbx_strand_id
1 'polypeptide(L)'
;YGIVEHPDNILFTGIQNIQLSDALVAKEKGLDIKLIGQAKKLKNGKVAAFVLPQFVKNGDPLSFVKNEYNGVVIESGFADKQFFYGKGAGSFPTASAVLSDISALRYNYRYEYKKRYHHTPHELTNEYFVKVYLSFDDWKYIPREKFEWIEEWHADADRKYLIGVLPVQELIQNSWWKENQTSLILTVDPIIDNLDIIHLKKRSLELAGIQ
;
A
#
# COMPACT_ATOMS: atom_id res chain seq x y z
N TYR A 1 -8.59 -9.96 -10.57
CA TYR A 1 -9.87 -9.83 -9.86
C TYR A 1 -11.03 -9.47 -10.79
N GLY A 2 -10.79 -9.02 -12.02
CA GLY A 2 -11.86 -8.61 -12.95
C GLY A 2 -12.59 -7.33 -12.52
N ILE A 3 -11.94 -6.47 -11.73
CA ILE A 3 -12.50 -5.19 -11.28
C ILE A 3 -12.57 -4.25 -12.48
N VAL A 4 -13.73 -3.60 -12.66
CA VAL A 4 -13.94 -2.53 -13.63
C VAL A 4 -14.20 -1.26 -12.84
N GLU A 5 -13.16 -0.43 -12.67
CA GLU A 5 -13.23 0.78 -11.87
C GLU A 5 -12.42 1.90 -12.53
N HIS A 6 -12.79 3.16 -12.28
CA HIS A 6 -12.01 4.29 -12.76
C HIS A 6 -10.77 4.48 -11.87
N PRO A 7 -9.58 4.76 -12.44
CA PRO A 7 -8.36 4.95 -11.65
C PRO A 7 -8.48 6.03 -10.56
N ASP A 8 -9.28 7.07 -10.78
CA ASP A 8 -9.46 8.17 -9.81
C ASP A 8 -10.16 7.72 -8.50
N ASN A 9 -10.80 6.55 -8.50
CA ASN A 9 -11.40 5.96 -7.30
C ASN A 9 -10.40 5.14 -6.47
N ILE A 10 -9.14 5.06 -6.92
CA ILE A 10 -8.07 4.35 -6.22
C ILE A 10 -7.17 5.37 -5.53
N LEU A 11 -6.98 5.22 -4.22
CA LEU A 11 -6.06 6.07 -3.48
C LEU A 11 -4.63 5.88 -3.99
N PHE A 12 -3.99 6.97 -4.43
CA PHE A 12 -2.59 6.92 -4.82
C PHE A 12 -1.81 8.17 -4.41
N THR A 13 -0.55 7.98 -4.10
CA THR A 13 0.48 9.02 -4.06
C THR A 13 1.85 8.40 -4.32
N GLY A 14 2.77 9.23 -4.78
CA GLY A 14 4.16 8.82 -4.99
C GLY A 14 5.04 9.03 -3.74
N ILE A 15 6.34 9.10 -3.97
CA ILE A 15 7.37 9.20 -2.93
C ILE A 15 7.91 10.62 -2.76
N GLN A 16 7.30 11.60 -3.41
CA GLN A 16 7.82 12.98 -3.50
C GLN A 16 7.93 13.70 -2.15
N ASN A 17 7.14 13.29 -1.16
CA ASN A 17 7.13 13.89 0.17
C ASN A 17 7.97 13.09 1.20
N ILE A 18 8.57 11.97 0.79
CA ILE A 18 9.40 11.17 1.71
C ILE A 18 10.71 11.89 1.96
N GLN A 19 11.03 12.07 3.24
CA GLN A 19 12.21 12.78 3.71
C GLN A 19 13.32 11.81 4.13
N LEU A 20 14.54 12.35 4.29
CA LEU A 20 15.67 11.56 4.80
C LEU A 20 15.40 11.02 6.21
N SER A 21 14.71 11.80 7.05
CA SER A 21 14.30 11.38 8.41
C SER A 21 13.43 10.12 8.38
N ASP A 22 12.52 9.99 7.40
CA ASP A 22 11.66 8.80 7.25
C ASP A 22 12.49 7.57 6.88
N ALA A 23 13.47 7.75 5.99
CA ALA A 23 14.38 6.67 5.61
C ALA A 23 15.28 6.22 6.80
N LEU A 24 15.67 7.14 7.68
CA LEU A 24 16.42 6.82 8.89
C LEU A 24 15.55 6.03 9.87
N VAL A 25 14.30 6.45 10.11
CA VAL A 25 13.33 5.69 10.94
C VAL A 25 13.10 4.29 10.37
N ALA A 26 12.91 4.17 9.05
CA ALA A 26 12.77 2.87 8.40
C ALA A 26 13.98 1.97 8.70
N LYS A 27 15.20 2.50 8.50
CA LYS A 27 16.45 1.78 8.74
C LYS A 27 16.59 1.35 10.20
N GLU A 28 16.30 2.23 11.16
CA GLU A 28 16.33 1.93 12.60
C GLU A 28 15.37 0.79 12.97
N LYS A 29 14.21 0.74 12.32
CA LYS A 29 13.20 -0.32 12.50
C LYS A 29 13.45 -1.58 11.65
N GLY A 30 14.55 -1.66 10.89
CA GLY A 30 14.85 -2.81 10.02
C GLY A 30 13.90 -2.93 8.82
N LEU A 31 13.47 -1.79 8.27
CA LEU A 31 12.50 -1.68 7.19
C LEU A 31 13.12 -0.96 5.98
N ASP A 32 12.60 -1.27 4.80
CA ASP A 32 12.78 -0.49 3.56
C ASP A 32 11.49 0.28 3.25
N ILE A 33 11.59 1.36 2.48
CA ILE A 33 10.44 2.08 1.92
C ILE A 33 10.32 1.74 0.45
N LYS A 34 9.16 1.26 0.02
CA LYS A 34 8.86 0.94 -1.39
C LYS A 34 7.54 1.58 -1.81
N LEU A 35 7.44 2.00 -3.07
CA LEU A 35 6.16 2.35 -3.68
C LEU A 35 5.47 1.07 -4.12
N ILE A 36 4.32 0.77 -3.53
CA ILE A 36 3.61 -0.50 -3.75
C ILE A 36 2.20 -0.23 -4.23
N GLY A 37 1.85 -0.83 -5.38
CA GLY A 37 0.46 -1.03 -5.77
C GLY A 37 -0.05 -2.35 -5.18
N GLN A 38 -1.08 -2.28 -4.36
CA GLN A 38 -1.65 -3.45 -3.71
C GLN A 38 -3.14 -3.58 -4.02
N ALA A 39 -3.59 -4.82 -4.26
CA ALA A 39 -5.00 -5.19 -4.29
C ALA A 39 -5.21 -6.40 -3.37
N LYS A 40 -6.11 -6.28 -2.40
CA LYS A 40 -6.38 -7.32 -1.40
C LYS A 40 -7.87 -7.57 -1.28
N LYS A 41 -8.28 -8.83 -1.38
CA LYS A 41 -9.66 -9.24 -1.10
C LYS A 41 -9.91 -9.20 0.40
N LEU A 42 -10.97 -8.51 0.81
CA LEU A 42 -11.43 -8.39 2.18
C LEU A 42 -12.37 -9.55 2.56
N LYS A 43 -12.67 -9.69 3.84
CA LYS A 43 -13.56 -10.73 4.37
C LYS A 43 -15.00 -10.63 3.83
N ASN A 44 -15.45 -9.42 3.49
CA ASN A 44 -16.75 -9.18 2.86
C ASN A 44 -16.79 -9.50 1.37
N GLY A 45 -15.69 -10.01 0.78
CA GLY A 45 -15.57 -10.36 -0.63
C GLY A 45 -15.22 -9.20 -1.55
N LYS A 46 -15.28 -7.95 -1.10
CA LYS A 46 -14.86 -6.77 -1.85
C LYS A 46 -13.33 -6.64 -1.88
N VAL A 47 -12.80 -5.75 -2.70
CA VAL A 47 -11.37 -5.56 -2.88
C VAL A 47 -10.93 -4.16 -2.43
N ALA A 48 -9.96 -4.10 -1.54
CA ALA A 48 -9.20 -2.89 -1.24
C ALA A 48 -8.07 -2.73 -2.26
N ALA A 49 -7.86 -1.52 -2.80
CA ALA A 49 -6.75 -1.25 -3.71
C ALA A 49 -6.19 0.17 -3.50
N PHE A 50 -4.88 0.29 -3.62
CA PHE A 50 -4.18 1.58 -3.54
C PHE A 50 -2.79 1.49 -4.18
N VAL A 51 -2.17 2.65 -4.40
CA VAL A 51 -0.75 2.80 -4.76
C VAL A 51 -0.12 3.83 -3.83
N LEU A 52 0.64 3.36 -2.85
CA LEU A 52 1.22 4.20 -1.79
C LEU A 52 2.63 3.75 -1.40
N PRO A 53 3.48 4.66 -0.86
CA PRO A 53 4.68 4.26 -0.15
C PRO A 53 4.32 3.33 1.02
N GLN A 54 5.10 2.28 1.20
CA GLN A 54 4.87 1.29 2.26
C GLN A 54 6.20 0.83 2.86
N PHE A 55 6.20 0.58 4.15
CA PHE A 55 7.30 -0.10 4.83
C PHE A 55 7.28 -1.58 4.50
N VAL A 56 8.44 -2.10 4.14
CA VAL A 56 8.67 -3.50 3.81
C VAL A 56 9.74 -4.05 4.74
N LYS A 57 9.52 -5.20 5.35
CA LYS A 57 10.51 -5.84 6.24
C LYS A 57 11.75 -6.23 5.44
N ASN A 58 12.93 -6.07 6.04
CA ASN A 58 14.14 -6.66 5.50
C ASN A 58 13.98 -8.17 5.38
N GLY A 59 14.29 -8.71 4.19
CA GLY A 59 14.09 -10.14 3.88
C GLY A 59 12.76 -10.47 3.21
N ASP A 60 11.81 -9.53 3.12
CA ASP A 60 10.65 -9.68 2.25
C ASP A 60 11.10 -9.66 0.78
N PRO A 61 10.53 -10.47 -0.12
CA PRO A 61 10.89 -10.45 -1.54
C PRO A 61 10.90 -9.05 -2.17
N LEU A 62 9.97 -8.17 -1.80
CA LEU A 62 9.91 -6.80 -2.31
C LEU A 62 11.06 -5.93 -1.82
N SER A 63 11.72 -6.24 -0.70
CA SER A 63 12.89 -5.49 -0.22
C SER A 63 14.10 -5.62 -1.15
N PHE A 64 14.19 -6.73 -1.89
CA PHE A 64 15.26 -6.97 -2.86
C PHE A 64 15.08 -6.25 -4.20
N VAL A 65 13.90 -5.71 -4.45
CA VAL A 65 13.63 -4.95 -5.69
C VAL A 65 14.35 -3.61 -5.64
N LYS A 66 15.35 -3.42 -6.50
CA LYS A 66 16.19 -2.21 -6.56
C LYS A 66 16.41 -1.78 -8.01
N ASN A 67 16.75 -0.52 -8.18
CA ASN A 67 17.11 0.11 -9.48
C ASN A 67 15.98 -0.07 -10.51
N GLU A 68 16.34 -0.54 -11.72
CA GLU A 68 15.40 -0.74 -12.84
C GLU A 68 14.57 -2.03 -12.75
N TYR A 69 14.67 -2.77 -11.64
CA TYR A 69 13.91 -3.99 -11.45
C TYR A 69 12.52 -3.72 -10.89
N ASN A 70 11.58 -4.56 -11.29
CA ASN A 70 10.23 -4.62 -10.76
C ASN A 70 9.98 -5.97 -10.08
N GLY A 71 9.13 -5.98 -9.08
CA GLY A 71 8.69 -7.18 -8.39
C GLY A 71 7.17 -7.23 -8.27
N VAL A 72 6.61 -8.42 -8.47
CA VAL A 72 5.19 -8.68 -8.24
C VAL A 72 5.06 -9.87 -7.32
N VAL A 73 4.34 -9.69 -6.22
CA VAL A 73 3.97 -10.77 -5.30
C VAL A 73 2.50 -11.11 -5.55
N ILE A 74 2.23 -12.38 -5.80
CA ILE A 74 0.88 -12.93 -5.90
C ILE A 74 0.69 -13.91 -4.75
N GLU A 75 -0.33 -13.69 -3.94
CA GLU A 75 -0.73 -14.59 -2.86
C GLU A 75 -2.09 -15.21 -3.20
N SER A 76 -2.17 -16.53 -3.14
CA SER A 76 -3.38 -17.27 -3.48
C SER A 76 -3.57 -18.47 -2.54
N GLY A 77 -4.82 -18.93 -2.40
CA GLY A 77 -5.17 -20.01 -1.48
C GLY A 77 -4.57 -21.38 -1.83
N PHE A 78 -4.10 -21.59 -3.07
CA PHE A 78 -3.57 -22.88 -3.53
C PHE A 78 -2.08 -22.86 -3.83
N ALA A 79 -1.54 -21.73 -4.31
CA ALA A 79 -0.14 -21.61 -4.71
C ALA A 79 0.70 -20.82 -3.69
N ASP A 80 0.09 -20.49 -2.55
CA ASP A 80 0.71 -19.69 -1.51
C ASP A 80 1.26 -18.37 -2.07
N LYS A 81 2.45 -17.97 -1.72
CA LYS A 81 3.08 -16.72 -2.12
C LYS A 81 4.08 -16.96 -3.27
N GLN A 82 3.83 -16.33 -4.40
CA GLN A 82 4.69 -16.36 -5.58
C GLN A 82 5.31 -14.98 -5.81
N PHE A 83 6.61 -14.95 -6.11
CA PHE A 83 7.35 -13.73 -6.41
C PHE A 83 7.87 -13.75 -7.83
N PHE A 84 7.49 -12.75 -8.61
CA PHE A 84 7.99 -12.51 -9.97
C PHE A 84 8.91 -11.30 -9.96
N TYR A 85 10.08 -11.44 -10.52
CA TYR A 85 11.12 -10.42 -10.49
C TYR A 85 11.78 -10.30 -11.85
N GLY A 86 11.94 -9.07 -12.35
CA GLY A 86 12.55 -8.82 -13.63
C GLY A 86 12.83 -7.34 -13.90
N LYS A 87 13.60 -7.08 -14.95
CA LYS A 87 13.84 -5.71 -15.43
C LYS A 87 12.59 -5.18 -16.11
N GLY A 88 12.06 -4.07 -15.61
CA GLY A 88 10.91 -3.37 -16.21
C GLY A 88 11.34 -2.25 -17.16
N ALA A 89 12.43 -1.57 -16.85
CA ALA A 89 12.95 -0.46 -17.63
C ALA A 89 14.24 -0.82 -18.37
N GLY A 90 14.53 -0.08 -19.45
CA GLY A 90 15.72 -0.23 -20.29
C GLY A 90 15.38 -0.66 -21.70
N SER A 91 16.25 -0.32 -22.68
CA SER A 91 16.02 -0.58 -24.11
C SER A 91 15.86 -2.08 -24.42
N PHE A 92 16.74 -2.92 -23.88
CA PHE A 92 16.69 -4.36 -24.14
C PHE A 92 15.48 -5.06 -23.51
N PRO A 93 15.12 -4.86 -22.25
CA PRO A 93 13.89 -5.44 -21.67
C PRO A 93 12.64 -5.00 -22.42
N THR A 94 12.53 -3.72 -22.78
CA THR A 94 11.40 -3.19 -23.55
C THR A 94 11.33 -3.84 -24.94
N ALA A 95 12.45 -3.92 -25.66
CA ALA A 95 12.49 -4.58 -26.97
C ALA A 95 12.11 -6.06 -26.86
N SER A 96 12.57 -6.76 -25.82
CA SER A 96 12.21 -8.17 -25.58
C SER A 96 10.70 -8.33 -25.36
N ALA A 97 10.07 -7.45 -24.60
CA ALA A 97 8.62 -7.47 -24.37
C ALA A 97 7.85 -7.25 -25.69
N VAL A 98 8.24 -6.26 -26.49
CA VAL A 98 7.63 -5.99 -27.81
C VAL A 98 7.78 -7.20 -28.74
N LEU A 99 8.96 -7.81 -28.81
CA LEU A 99 9.19 -9.01 -29.64
C LEU A 99 8.35 -10.19 -29.14
N SER A 100 8.17 -10.35 -27.85
CA SER A 100 7.29 -11.37 -27.28
C SER A 100 5.85 -11.18 -27.72
N ASP A 101 5.32 -9.94 -27.67
CA ASP A 101 3.97 -9.62 -28.11
C ASP A 101 3.78 -9.87 -29.62
N ILE A 102 4.76 -9.46 -30.44
CA ILE A 102 4.75 -9.74 -31.90
C ILE A 102 4.73 -11.25 -32.16
N SER A 103 5.56 -12.00 -31.43
CA SER A 103 5.59 -13.47 -31.54
C SER A 103 4.25 -14.09 -31.15
N ALA A 104 3.64 -13.63 -30.06
CA ALA A 104 2.33 -14.09 -29.60
C ALA A 104 1.23 -13.83 -30.66
N LEU A 105 1.23 -12.64 -31.26
CA LEU A 105 0.30 -12.30 -32.36
C LEU A 105 0.45 -13.22 -33.58
N ARG A 106 1.70 -13.61 -33.92
CA ARG A 106 1.95 -14.54 -35.02
C ARG A 106 1.27 -15.90 -34.84
N TYR A 107 1.09 -16.34 -33.57
CA TYR A 107 0.40 -17.57 -33.19
C TYR A 107 -1.08 -17.35 -32.85
N ASN A 108 -1.66 -16.21 -33.25
CA ASN A 108 -3.06 -15.83 -32.95
C ASN A 108 -3.40 -15.82 -31.47
N TYR A 109 -2.41 -15.59 -30.62
CA TYR A 109 -2.65 -15.44 -29.19
C TYR A 109 -3.51 -14.20 -28.93
N ARG A 110 -4.54 -14.38 -28.12
CA ARG A 110 -5.40 -13.27 -27.65
C ARG A 110 -5.51 -13.32 -26.15
N TYR A 111 -5.42 -12.14 -25.54
CA TYR A 111 -5.67 -12.01 -24.09
C TYR A 111 -7.11 -12.43 -23.79
N GLU A 112 -7.27 -13.33 -22.82
CA GLU A 112 -8.59 -13.79 -22.40
C GLU A 112 -9.23 -12.78 -21.44
N TYR A 113 -10.07 -11.91 -21.95
CA TYR A 113 -10.92 -11.03 -21.15
C TYR A 113 -12.23 -11.70 -20.71
N LYS A 114 -12.38 -13.01 -20.92
CA LYS A 114 -13.60 -13.77 -20.61
C LYS A 114 -14.06 -13.63 -19.16
N LYS A 115 -13.14 -13.44 -18.21
CA LYS A 115 -13.47 -13.19 -16.80
C LYS A 115 -14.38 -11.98 -16.60
N ARG A 116 -14.35 -10.99 -17.49
CA ARG A 116 -15.26 -9.82 -17.45
C ARG A 116 -16.71 -10.17 -17.73
N TYR A 117 -16.96 -11.25 -18.48
CA TYR A 117 -18.28 -11.60 -19.00
C TYR A 117 -18.90 -12.81 -18.28
N HIS A 118 -18.11 -13.65 -17.62
CA HIS A 118 -18.57 -14.93 -17.07
C HIS A 118 -18.54 -15.00 -15.54
N HIS A 119 -17.98 -14.02 -14.86
CA HIS A 119 -17.95 -13.96 -13.40
C HIS A 119 -18.49 -12.62 -12.91
N THR A 120 -19.21 -12.63 -11.81
CA THR A 120 -19.54 -11.41 -11.10
C THR A 120 -18.24 -10.67 -10.76
N PRO A 121 -18.03 -9.45 -11.28
CA PRO A 121 -16.82 -8.70 -10.98
C PRO A 121 -16.74 -8.45 -9.48
N HIS A 122 -15.53 -8.50 -8.93
CA HIS A 122 -15.33 -8.04 -7.58
C HIS A 122 -15.49 -6.51 -7.53
N GLU A 123 -16.19 -6.01 -6.52
CA GLU A 123 -16.36 -4.58 -6.28
C GLU A 123 -15.15 -4.03 -5.54
N LEU A 124 -14.66 -2.88 -6.00
CA LEU A 124 -13.74 -2.06 -5.22
C LEU A 124 -14.49 -1.47 -4.02
N THR A 125 -13.81 -1.35 -2.90
CA THR A 125 -14.35 -0.70 -1.71
C THR A 125 -13.33 0.20 -1.05
N ASN A 126 -13.81 1.27 -0.44
CA ASN A 126 -13.06 2.14 0.45
C ASN A 126 -13.52 2.01 1.92
N GLU A 127 -14.26 0.95 2.22
CA GLU A 127 -14.76 0.63 3.57
C GLU A 127 -13.77 -0.28 4.30
N TYR A 128 -12.56 0.21 4.55
CA TYR A 128 -11.51 -0.46 5.32
C TYR A 128 -10.64 0.58 6.02
N PHE A 129 -9.81 0.12 6.94
CA PHE A 129 -8.86 0.97 7.66
C PHE A 129 -7.44 0.69 7.20
N VAL A 130 -6.59 1.69 7.36
CA VAL A 130 -5.16 1.57 7.08
C VAL A 130 -4.35 2.00 8.28
N LYS A 131 -3.27 1.25 8.53
CA LYS A 131 -2.26 1.62 9.50
C LYS A 131 -1.16 2.39 8.78
N VAL A 132 -0.95 3.61 9.21
CA VAL A 132 -0.02 4.56 8.59
C VAL A 132 1.06 4.99 9.58
N TYR A 133 2.25 5.21 9.04
CA TYR A 133 3.26 6.10 9.59
C TYR A 133 3.06 7.46 8.93
N LEU A 134 3.04 8.51 9.72
CA LEU A 134 2.89 9.87 9.27
C LEU A 134 3.95 10.74 9.94
N SER A 135 4.88 11.31 9.16
CA SER A 135 5.81 12.33 9.65
C SER A 135 5.35 13.73 9.23
N PHE A 136 5.66 14.73 10.04
CA PHE A 136 5.16 16.10 9.90
C PHE A 136 6.00 17.09 10.69
N ASP A 137 5.90 18.37 10.32
CA ASP A 137 6.64 19.45 10.99
C ASP A 137 5.96 19.91 12.30
N ASP A 138 4.64 20.00 12.31
CA ASP A 138 3.89 20.54 13.46
C ASP A 138 2.59 19.74 13.69
N TRP A 139 2.35 19.40 14.95
CA TRP A 139 1.15 18.71 15.43
C TRP A 139 -0.16 19.42 15.09
N LYS A 140 -0.16 20.74 14.92
CA LYS A 140 -1.37 21.51 14.59
C LYS A 140 -1.98 21.13 13.24
N TYR A 141 -1.18 20.53 12.36
CA TYR A 141 -1.66 20.07 11.04
C TYR A 141 -2.24 18.66 11.04
N ILE A 142 -2.14 17.94 12.16
CA ILE A 142 -2.56 16.55 12.27
C ILE A 142 -3.89 16.45 13.00
N PRO A 143 -4.99 16.10 12.29
CA PRO A 143 -6.31 15.94 12.87
C PRO A 143 -6.39 14.62 13.65
N ARG A 144 -5.97 14.63 14.91
CA ARG A 144 -5.87 13.41 15.75
C ARG A 144 -7.22 12.70 15.91
N GLU A 145 -8.31 13.44 15.88
CA GLU A 145 -9.68 12.94 15.97
C GLU A 145 -10.11 12.08 14.78
N LYS A 146 -9.34 12.11 13.68
CA LYS A 146 -9.57 11.26 12.49
C LYS A 146 -9.01 9.85 12.62
N PHE A 147 -8.14 9.64 13.62
CA PHE A 147 -7.57 8.33 13.89
C PHE A 147 -8.48 7.52 14.83
N GLU A 148 -8.68 6.26 14.52
CA GLU A 148 -9.35 5.31 15.43
C GLU A 148 -8.54 5.10 16.71
N TRP A 149 -7.21 5.01 16.56
CA TRP A 149 -6.23 5.10 17.65
C TRP A 149 -4.86 5.46 17.08
N ILE A 150 -4.01 6.02 17.93
CA ILE A 150 -2.58 6.25 17.69
C ILE A 150 -1.82 5.24 18.54
N GLU A 151 -0.98 4.42 17.90
CA GLU A 151 -0.24 3.33 18.53
C GLU A 151 1.13 3.79 19.04
N GLU A 152 1.78 4.64 18.26
CA GLU A 152 3.11 5.18 18.56
C GLU A 152 3.16 6.64 18.12
N TRP A 153 3.87 7.45 18.87
CA TRP A 153 4.22 8.79 18.45
C TRP A 153 5.62 9.17 18.96
N HIS A 154 6.30 10.00 18.20
CA HIS A 154 7.63 10.53 18.53
C HIS A 154 7.70 12.00 18.20
N ALA A 155 8.38 12.77 19.05
CA ALA A 155 8.65 14.18 18.82
C ALA A 155 9.97 14.58 19.48
N ASP A 156 10.95 14.88 18.67
CA ASP A 156 12.20 15.52 19.06
C ASP A 156 12.48 16.76 18.19
N ALA A 157 13.69 17.31 18.26
CA ALA A 157 14.06 18.48 17.49
C ALA A 157 14.12 18.22 15.98
N ASP A 158 14.45 17.00 15.58
CA ASP A 158 14.74 16.62 14.20
C ASP A 158 13.61 15.81 13.56
N ARG A 159 12.76 15.16 14.35
CA ARG A 159 11.76 14.20 13.89
C ARG A 159 10.47 14.28 14.68
N LYS A 160 9.36 14.37 13.96
CA LYS A 160 8.02 14.22 14.54
C LYS A 160 7.24 13.25 13.67
N TYR A 161 6.75 12.19 14.28
CA TYR A 161 5.91 11.23 13.58
C TYR A 161 4.92 10.55 14.51
N LEU A 162 3.90 9.96 13.91
CA LEU A 162 2.99 9.02 14.57
C LEU A 162 2.79 7.75 13.73
N ILE A 163 2.42 6.68 14.41
CA ILE A 163 1.85 5.49 13.79
C ILE A 163 0.45 5.33 14.33
N GLY A 164 -0.52 5.28 13.44
CA GLY A 164 -1.92 5.20 13.83
C GLY A 164 -2.78 4.54 12.77
N VAL A 165 -4.03 4.30 13.12
CA VAL A 165 -5.02 3.66 12.26
C VAL A 165 -6.15 4.64 11.98
N LEU A 166 -6.53 4.77 10.71
CA LEU A 166 -7.62 5.63 10.27
C LEU A 166 -8.38 5.00 9.11
N PRO A 167 -9.66 5.40 8.89
CA PRO A 167 -10.41 4.97 7.71
C PRO A 167 -9.71 5.45 6.43
N VAL A 168 -9.61 4.59 5.42
CA VAL A 168 -9.02 5.00 4.14
C VAL A 168 -9.80 6.14 3.49
N GLN A 169 -11.09 6.25 3.75
CA GLN A 169 -11.94 7.35 3.27
C GLN A 169 -11.42 8.73 3.71
N GLU A 170 -10.83 8.84 4.90
CA GLU A 170 -10.21 10.10 5.35
C GLU A 170 -9.05 10.54 4.45
N LEU A 171 -8.30 9.59 3.91
CA LEU A 171 -7.21 9.88 2.98
C LEU A 171 -7.71 10.20 1.56
N ILE A 172 -8.86 9.66 1.16
CA ILE A 172 -9.45 9.91 -0.17
C ILE A 172 -10.17 11.25 -0.18
N GLN A 173 -10.92 11.58 0.86
CA GLN A 173 -11.78 12.76 0.91
C GLN A 173 -11.05 14.04 1.33
N ASN A 174 -9.89 13.91 1.96
CA ASN A 174 -9.15 15.03 2.54
C ASN A 174 -7.72 15.11 1.99
N SER A 175 -7.16 16.32 1.97
CA SER A 175 -5.80 16.60 1.46
C SER A 175 -4.78 16.93 2.56
N TRP A 176 -5.19 17.05 3.83
CA TRP A 176 -4.31 17.47 4.92
C TRP A 176 -3.00 16.69 5.02
N TRP A 177 -3.01 15.42 4.66
CA TRP A 177 -1.85 14.52 4.67
C TRP A 177 -0.93 14.70 3.44
N LYS A 178 -1.31 15.51 2.46
CA LYS A 178 -0.50 15.86 1.27
C LYS A 178 0.17 17.21 1.42
N GLU A 179 -0.19 17.97 2.44
CA GLU A 179 0.23 19.36 2.68
C GLU A 179 1.30 19.42 3.78
N ASN A 180 1.88 20.60 3.97
CA ASN A 180 2.76 20.94 5.09
C ASN A 180 3.93 19.96 5.30
N GLN A 181 4.58 19.53 4.22
CA GLN A 181 5.71 18.58 4.26
C GLN A 181 5.40 17.28 5.01
N THR A 182 4.16 16.87 4.97
CA THR A 182 3.73 15.62 5.57
C THR A 182 4.13 14.44 4.68
N SER A 183 4.79 13.43 5.25
CA SER A 183 5.04 12.14 4.60
C SER A 183 4.07 11.09 5.12
N LEU A 184 3.36 10.43 4.22
CA LEU A 184 2.50 9.30 4.54
C LEU A 184 3.09 8.03 3.98
N ILE A 185 3.34 7.05 4.86
CA ILE A 185 3.86 5.73 4.51
C ILE A 185 2.99 4.68 5.19
N LEU A 186 2.51 3.71 4.44
CA LEU A 186 1.80 2.59 5.02
C LEU A 186 2.74 1.71 5.84
N THR A 187 2.27 1.15 6.93
CA THR A 187 3.05 0.19 7.71
C THR A 187 3.12 -1.17 7.00
N VAL A 188 3.86 -2.11 7.57
CA VAL A 188 3.83 -3.50 7.12
C VAL A 188 2.44 -4.07 7.38
N ASP A 189 1.86 -4.78 6.38
CA ASP A 189 0.49 -5.31 6.45
C ASP A 189 -0.57 -4.25 6.85
N PRO A 190 -0.70 -3.17 6.07
CA PRO A 190 -1.41 -1.97 6.50
C PRO A 190 -2.93 -2.10 6.50
N ILE A 191 -3.50 -3.05 5.73
CA ILE A 191 -4.96 -3.15 5.53
C ILE A 191 -5.60 -3.86 6.71
N ILE A 192 -6.51 -3.16 7.38
CA ILE A 192 -7.35 -3.68 8.46
C ILE A 192 -8.79 -3.76 7.95
N ASP A 193 -9.34 -4.97 7.97
CA ASP A 193 -10.72 -5.22 7.58
C ASP A 193 -11.68 -4.57 8.57
N ASN A 194 -12.79 -4.05 8.05
CA ASN A 194 -13.82 -3.40 8.86
C ASN A 194 -14.39 -4.32 9.94
N LEU A 195 -14.39 -5.63 9.69
CA LEU A 195 -14.87 -6.63 10.66
C LEU A 195 -13.89 -6.84 11.83
N ASP A 196 -12.62 -6.48 11.66
CA ASP A 196 -11.58 -6.67 12.68
C ASP A 196 -11.32 -5.43 13.54
N ILE A 197 -11.80 -4.26 13.11
CA ILE A 197 -11.44 -2.97 13.72
C ILE A 197 -11.76 -2.88 15.21
N ILE A 198 -12.93 -3.31 15.61
CA ILE A 198 -13.39 -3.23 17.01
C ILE A 198 -12.51 -4.08 17.92
N HIS A 199 -12.18 -5.29 17.48
CA HIS A 199 -11.35 -6.21 18.25
C HIS A 199 -9.91 -5.69 18.39
N LEU A 200 -9.34 -5.17 17.31
CA LEU A 200 -7.99 -4.62 17.29
C LEU A 200 -7.89 -3.34 18.11
N LYS A 201 -8.89 -2.47 18.04
CA LYS A 201 -8.97 -1.24 18.85
C LYS A 201 -8.96 -1.58 20.35
N LYS A 202 -9.79 -2.52 20.78
CA LYS A 202 -9.83 -2.96 22.18
C LYS A 202 -8.47 -3.48 22.64
N ARG A 203 -7.84 -4.36 21.86
CA ARG A 203 -6.51 -4.89 22.17
C ARG A 203 -5.43 -3.80 22.25
N SER A 204 -5.47 -2.81 21.35
CA SER A 204 -4.53 -1.69 21.35
C SER A 204 -4.66 -0.83 22.62
N LEU A 205 -5.89 -0.56 23.06
CA LEU A 205 -6.16 0.19 24.29
C LEU A 205 -5.70 -0.57 25.55
N GLU A 206 -5.94 -1.87 25.61
CA GLU A 206 -5.48 -2.74 26.70
C GLU A 206 -3.95 -2.73 26.81
N LEU A 207 -3.23 -2.81 25.69
CA LEU A 207 -1.76 -2.76 25.65
C LEU A 207 -1.21 -1.39 26.07
N ALA A 208 -1.95 -0.32 25.80
CA ALA A 208 -1.59 1.05 26.21
C ALA A 208 -1.91 1.35 27.70
N GLY A 209 -2.51 0.40 28.44
CA GLY A 209 -2.89 0.59 29.84
C GLY A 209 -4.07 1.56 30.03
N ILE A 210 -4.85 1.81 28.99
CA ILE A 210 -6.04 2.65 29.02
C ILE A 210 -7.25 1.70 29.13
N GLN A 211 -7.90 1.69 30.32
CA GLN A 211 -9.15 0.98 30.55
C GLN A 211 -10.33 1.84 30.14
#